data_094dab2c8361891f3be63606aee2e44a
#
_entry.id   094dab2c8361891f3be63606aee2e44a
#
_cell.length_a   1.000
_cell.length_b   1.000
_cell.length_c   1.000
_cell.angle_alpha   90.00
_cell.angle_beta   90.00
_cell.angle_gamma   90.00
#
_symmetry.space_group_name_H-M   'P 1'
#
loop_
_entity.id
_entity.type
_entity.pdbx_description
1 polymer ?
#
loop_
_entity_poly.entity_id
_entity_poly.type
_entity_poly.pdbx_seq_one_letter_code
_entity_poly.pdbx_strand_id
1 'polypeptide(L)'
;MRHPEEGILPAASRRRFLWSVSLAATASVFSEAQLALAVPRASSSAESQAGSASNNNLDAERMRALAAFTALTMETPNPVPYGADILHSKTGERLMRATNAVSQEHDPSGHAELRTIRLACNKLSSHSLRGYTLYTTCEPCPMCMACSLWAGLDRVVYGATIADAARFGHQIQIPAAEVEKRSDMKCVVDGPVEHDVCLALFTNPKMQKAFQRWNSQKP
;
A
#
# COMPACT_ATOMS: atom_id res chain seq x y z
N MET A 1 36.54 -23.74 -17.51
CA MET A 1 35.91 -23.58 -16.20
C MET A 1 34.56 -24.26 -16.28
N ARG A 2 34.33 -25.30 -15.49
CA ARG A 2 33.15 -26.16 -15.56
C ARG A 2 32.09 -25.61 -14.61
N HIS A 3 30.83 -25.44 -15.08
CA HIS A 3 29.68 -25.10 -14.24
C HIS A 3 29.28 -26.33 -13.40
N PRO A 4 28.92 -26.17 -12.12
CA PRO A 4 28.37 -27.27 -11.33
C PRO A 4 26.87 -27.48 -11.67
N GLU A 5 26.52 -28.74 -11.85
CA GLU A 5 25.21 -29.28 -12.14
C GLU A 5 24.21 -29.08 -11.00
N GLU A 6 22.97 -28.80 -11.38
CA GLU A 6 21.83 -28.62 -10.47
C GLU A 6 21.41 -29.96 -9.85
N GLY A 7 21.38 -30.02 -8.52
CA GLY A 7 20.82 -31.13 -7.77
C GLY A 7 19.29 -31.10 -7.71
N ILE A 8 18.65 -32.06 -8.37
CA ILE A 8 17.19 -32.28 -8.30
C ILE A 8 16.84 -32.93 -6.96
N LEU A 9 16.00 -32.29 -6.16
CA LEU A 9 15.46 -32.85 -4.92
C LEU A 9 14.31 -33.82 -5.20
N PRO A 10 14.22 -34.97 -4.48
CA PRO A 10 13.18 -35.97 -4.71
C PRO A 10 11.82 -35.54 -4.11
N ALA A 11 10.76 -35.90 -4.81
CA ALA A 11 9.36 -35.67 -4.45
C ALA A 11 8.96 -36.38 -3.13
N ALA A 12 8.50 -35.62 -2.16
CA ALA A 12 7.94 -36.15 -0.92
C ALA A 12 6.47 -36.61 -1.12
N SER A 13 6.19 -37.79 -0.61
CA SER A 13 4.96 -38.57 -0.76
C SER A 13 3.71 -37.86 -0.24
N ARG A 14 2.65 -37.92 -1.04
CA ARG A 14 1.30 -37.53 -0.66
C ARG A 14 0.71 -38.55 0.32
N ARG A 15 0.51 -38.20 1.59
CA ARG A 15 -0.38 -38.91 2.50
C ARG A 15 -1.80 -38.38 2.39
N ARG A 16 -2.70 -39.20 1.87
CA ARG A 16 -4.15 -38.96 1.89
C ARG A 16 -4.66 -39.14 3.33
N PHE A 17 -5.26 -38.08 3.88
CA PHE A 17 -6.03 -38.17 5.12
C PHE A 17 -7.51 -38.28 4.74
N LEU A 18 -8.09 -39.48 5.02
CA LEU A 18 -9.51 -39.74 4.88
C LEU A 18 -10.19 -39.34 6.20
N TRP A 19 -11.09 -38.38 6.16
CA TRP A 19 -12.01 -38.10 7.27
C TRP A 19 -13.36 -38.76 6.97
N SER A 20 -13.74 -39.72 7.81
CA SER A 20 -15.05 -40.33 7.82
C SER A 20 -16.05 -39.40 8.52
N VAL A 21 -17.15 -39.10 7.83
CA VAL A 21 -18.28 -38.35 8.36
C VAL A 21 -19.29 -39.35 8.91
N SER A 22 -19.55 -39.32 10.22
CA SER A 22 -20.67 -40.02 10.82
C SER A 22 -21.88 -39.10 10.90
N LEU A 23 -22.95 -39.53 10.26
CA LEU A 23 -24.28 -38.91 10.29
C LEU A 23 -25.03 -39.45 11.49
N ALA A 24 -25.50 -38.58 12.40
CA ALA A 24 -26.54 -38.92 13.37
C ALA A 24 -27.64 -37.86 13.30
N ALA A 25 -28.79 -38.26 12.82
CA ALA A 25 -30.01 -37.47 12.80
C ALA A 25 -30.80 -37.68 14.08
N THR A 26 -31.23 -36.64 14.77
CA THR A 26 -32.38 -36.65 15.64
C THR A 26 -33.20 -35.38 15.47
N ALA A 27 -34.41 -35.58 15.00
CA ALA A 27 -35.44 -34.57 14.90
C ALA A 27 -36.09 -34.37 16.30
N SER A 28 -36.26 -33.09 16.67
CA SER A 28 -37.21 -32.71 17.74
C SER A 28 -37.91 -31.40 17.31
N VAL A 29 -39.19 -31.55 17.08
CA VAL A 29 -40.12 -30.47 16.78
C VAL A 29 -40.52 -29.83 18.11
N PHE A 30 -40.22 -28.55 18.28
CA PHE A 30 -40.91 -27.67 19.24
C PHE A 30 -41.35 -26.38 18.54
N SER A 31 -42.67 -26.26 18.45
CA SER A 31 -43.39 -25.05 18.08
C SER A 31 -43.48 -24.15 19.32
N GLU A 32 -42.89 -22.98 19.27
CA GLU A 32 -43.29 -21.85 20.12
C GLU A 32 -43.41 -20.59 19.32
N ALA A 33 -44.63 -20.10 19.27
CA ALA A 33 -44.96 -18.80 18.71
C ALA A 33 -44.46 -17.71 19.66
N GLN A 34 -43.35 -17.01 19.29
CA GLN A 34 -42.91 -15.82 19.98
C GLN A 34 -43.41 -14.55 19.26
N LEU A 35 -44.24 -13.84 20.01
CA LEU A 35 -44.77 -12.50 19.68
C LEU A 35 -43.57 -11.54 19.55
N ALA A 36 -43.26 -11.14 18.31
CA ALA A 36 -42.18 -10.18 18.05
C ALA A 36 -42.72 -8.76 18.35
N LEU A 37 -42.31 -8.21 19.50
CA LEU A 37 -42.37 -6.76 19.74
C LEU A 37 -41.35 -6.09 18.80
N ALA A 38 -41.86 -5.31 17.85
CA ALA A 38 -41.11 -4.51 16.94
C ALA A 38 -40.37 -3.40 17.71
N VAL A 39 -39.07 -3.58 17.97
CA VAL A 39 -38.18 -2.50 18.41
C VAL A 39 -37.82 -1.68 17.16
N PRO A 40 -38.00 -0.37 17.14
CA PRO A 40 -37.61 0.45 16.00
C PRO A 40 -36.07 0.36 15.85
N ARG A 41 -35.64 -0.15 14.70
CA ARG A 41 -34.23 -0.23 14.30
C ARG A 41 -33.75 1.18 14.00
N ALA A 42 -33.06 1.79 14.98
CA ALA A 42 -32.40 3.07 14.78
C ALA A 42 -31.39 2.96 13.62
N SER A 43 -31.40 3.95 12.75
CA SER A 43 -30.74 4.03 11.47
C SER A 43 -29.22 3.73 11.52
N SER A 44 -28.80 2.68 10.81
CA SER A 44 -27.41 2.28 10.57
C SER A 44 -26.59 3.29 9.74
N SER A 45 -27.20 4.39 9.31
CA SER A 45 -26.58 5.42 8.46
C SER A 45 -25.68 6.40 9.23
N ALA A 46 -25.97 6.67 10.52
CA ALA A 46 -25.19 7.61 11.31
C ALA A 46 -23.84 7.03 11.79
N GLU A 47 -23.78 5.73 12.12
CA GLU A 47 -22.53 5.06 12.54
C GLU A 47 -21.54 4.89 11.38
N SER A 48 -22.03 4.65 10.16
CA SER A 48 -21.15 4.52 8.99
C SER A 48 -20.51 5.85 8.57
N GLN A 49 -21.22 6.97 8.73
CA GLN A 49 -20.71 8.31 8.42
C GLN A 49 -19.70 8.80 9.45
N ALA A 50 -19.89 8.52 10.73
CA ALA A 50 -18.95 8.86 11.79
C ALA A 50 -17.62 8.07 11.67
N GLY A 51 -17.68 6.79 11.31
CA GLY A 51 -16.50 5.95 11.05
C GLY A 51 -15.69 6.42 9.84
N SER A 52 -16.36 6.83 8.75
CA SER A 52 -15.71 7.36 7.56
C SER A 52 -15.01 8.71 7.82
N ALA A 53 -15.65 9.63 8.53
CA ALA A 53 -15.06 10.93 8.88
C ALA A 53 -13.84 10.79 9.81
N SER A 54 -13.87 9.85 10.76
CA SER A 54 -12.76 9.54 11.65
C SER A 54 -11.55 8.97 10.89
N ASN A 55 -11.76 8.06 9.94
CA ASN A 55 -10.70 7.48 9.12
C ASN A 55 -10.06 8.53 8.22
N ASN A 56 -10.84 9.41 7.59
CA ASN A 56 -10.33 10.48 6.74
C ASN A 56 -9.41 11.45 7.52
N ASN A 57 -9.74 11.75 8.78
CA ASN A 57 -8.91 12.62 9.60
C ASN A 57 -7.58 11.97 9.97
N LEU A 58 -7.57 10.67 10.27
CA LEU A 58 -6.35 9.90 10.55
C LEU A 58 -5.45 9.77 9.31
N ASP A 59 -6.05 9.57 8.14
CA ASP A 59 -5.28 9.51 6.88
C ASP A 59 -4.62 10.84 6.57
N ALA A 60 -5.34 11.95 6.77
CA ALA A 60 -4.80 13.29 6.60
C ALA A 60 -3.62 13.56 7.55
N GLU A 61 -3.74 13.19 8.83
CA GLU A 61 -2.66 13.33 9.81
C GLU A 61 -1.41 12.52 9.41
N ARG A 62 -1.60 11.27 9.02
CA ARG A 62 -0.52 10.36 8.59
C ARG A 62 0.17 10.87 7.33
N MET A 63 -0.61 11.37 6.36
CA MET A 63 -0.07 11.93 5.13
C MET A 63 0.73 13.21 5.40
N ARG A 64 0.24 14.12 6.24
CA ARG A 64 1.01 15.30 6.67
C ARG A 64 2.32 14.91 7.35
N ALA A 65 2.29 13.92 8.24
CA ALA A 65 3.49 13.43 8.92
C ALA A 65 4.50 12.80 7.94
N LEU A 66 4.03 12.08 6.92
CA LEU A 66 4.87 11.53 5.86
C LEU A 66 5.45 12.62 4.98
N ALA A 67 4.65 13.62 4.58
CA ALA A 67 5.10 14.74 3.79
C ALA A 67 6.18 15.56 4.54
N ALA A 68 5.97 15.82 5.84
CA ALA A 68 6.96 16.50 6.69
C ALA A 68 8.29 15.72 6.77
N PHE A 69 8.24 14.40 6.92
CA PHE A 69 9.43 13.57 6.88
C PHE A 69 10.12 13.63 5.51
N THR A 70 9.36 13.54 4.43
CA THR A 70 9.90 13.59 3.06
C THR A 70 10.56 14.94 2.77
N ALA A 71 9.98 16.03 3.30
CA ALA A 71 10.52 17.38 3.18
C ALA A 71 11.93 17.53 3.76
N LEU A 72 12.34 16.70 4.73
CA LEU A 72 13.70 16.72 5.27
C LEU A 72 14.76 16.40 4.21
N THR A 73 14.39 15.68 3.14
CA THR A 73 15.31 15.43 2.02
C THR A 73 15.70 16.70 1.29
N MET A 74 14.90 17.76 1.36
CA MET A 74 15.19 19.05 0.75
C MET A 74 16.45 19.72 1.34
N GLU A 75 16.87 19.32 2.53
CA GLU A 75 18.09 19.80 3.18
C GLU A 75 19.32 18.89 2.88
N THR A 76 19.15 17.89 2.03
CA THR A 76 20.22 16.97 1.62
C THR A 76 20.72 17.30 0.20
N PRO A 77 21.90 16.77 -0.21
CA PRO A 77 22.36 16.89 -1.59
C PRO A 77 21.46 16.23 -2.63
N ASN A 78 20.59 15.29 -2.20
CA ASN A 78 19.71 14.51 -3.04
C ASN A 78 18.24 14.68 -2.61
N PRO A 79 17.63 15.86 -2.85
CA PRO A 79 16.23 16.09 -2.52
C PRO A 79 15.33 15.19 -3.36
N VAL A 80 14.28 14.63 -2.74
CA VAL A 80 13.27 13.80 -3.40
C VAL A 80 11.88 14.12 -2.86
N PRO A 81 10.82 14.17 -3.71
CA PRO A 81 9.45 14.44 -3.26
C PRO A 81 8.70 13.14 -2.90
N TYR A 82 9.35 11.99 -3.05
CA TYR A 82 8.73 10.67 -2.90
C TYR A 82 9.13 10.06 -1.57
N GLY A 83 8.14 9.87 -0.70
CA GLY A 83 8.25 9.18 0.58
C GLY A 83 7.13 8.17 0.74
N ALA A 84 7.38 7.10 1.49
CA ALA A 84 6.40 6.07 1.77
C ALA A 84 6.50 5.54 3.20
N ASP A 85 5.33 5.22 3.77
CA ASP A 85 5.14 4.59 5.09
C ASP A 85 4.33 3.31 4.94
N ILE A 86 4.67 2.26 5.69
CA ILE A 86 3.80 1.11 5.92
C ILE A 86 3.38 1.11 7.38
N LEU A 87 2.06 1.17 7.61
CA LEU A 87 1.44 1.16 8.92
C LEU A 87 0.52 -0.06 9.07
N HIS A 88 0.46 -0.63 10.26
CA HIS A 88 -0.52 -1.65 10.58
C HIS A 88 -1.95 -1.06 10.50
N SER A 89 -2.83 -1.65 9.68
CA SER A 89 -4.14 -1.05 9.31
C SER A 89 -5.04 -0.77 10.51
N LYS A 90 -4.99 -1.62 11.55
CA LYS A 90 -5.86 -1.50 12.73
C LYS A 90 -5.24 -0.61 13.83
N THR A 91 -3.95 -0.75 14.10
CA THR A 91 -3.30 -0.04 15.24
C THR A 91 -2.69 1.30 14.83
N GLY A 92 -2.43 1.50 13.52
CA GLY A 92 -1.71 2.67 13.02
C GLY A 92 -0.22 2.67 13.36
N GLU A 93 0.31 1.61 13.96
CA GLU A 93 1.73 1.48 14.27
C GLU A 93 2.54 1.42 12.98
N ARG A 94 3.61 2.23 12.90
CA ARG A 94 4.50 2.25 11.74
C ARG A 94 5.44 1.07 11.77
N LEU A 95 5.35 0.24 10.73
CA LEU A 95 6.30 -0.85 10.51
C LEU A 95 7.59 -0.37 9.86
N MET A 96 7.47 0.47 8.79
CA MET A 96 8.61 0.91 8.00
C MET A 96 8.33 2.25 7.32
N ARG A 97 9.39 3.01 7.06
CA ARG A 97 9.38 4.29 6.32
C ARG A 97 10.61 4.40 5.44
N ALA A 98 10.48 4.90 4.22
CA ALA A 98 11.59 5.21 3.34
C ALA A 98 11.28 6.38 2.38
N THR A 99 12.33 6.94 1.79
CA THR A 99 12.24 7.87 0.66
C THR A 99 12.83 7.21 -0.58
N ASN A 100 12.57 7.78 -1.75
CA ASN A 100 13.20 7.37 -3.01
C ASN A 100 14.73 7.44 -2.90
N ALA A 101 15.43 6.46 -3.47
CA ALA A 101 16.88 6.36 -3.50
C ALA A 101 17.43 5.85 -4.84
N VAL A 102 16.69 6.02 -5.93
CA VAL A 102 17.08 5.58 -7.29
C VAL A 102 18.53 5.99 -7.62
N SER A 103 18.87 7.27 -7.39
CA SER A 103 20.22 7.77 -7.69
C SER A 103 21.28 7.27 -6.73
N GLN A 104 20.95 7.11 -5.45
CA GLN A 104 21.89 6.68 -4.41
C GLN A 104 22.23 5.20 -4.50
N GLU A 105 21.25 4.39 -4.88
CA GLU A 105 21.38 2.92 -4.97
C GLU A 105 21.70 2.47 -6.40
N HIS A 106 21.71 3.36 -7.38
CA HIS A 106 21.83 3.05 -8.81
C HIS A 106 20.82 1.99 -9.25
N ASP A 107 19.61 2.02 -8.65
CA ASP A 107 18.54 1.06 -8.86
C ASP A 107 17.28 1.76 -9.37
N PRO A 108 16.85 1.53 -10.62
CA PRO A 108 15.65 2.14 -11.18
C PRO A 108 14.38 1.73 -10.42
N SER A 109 14.42 0.66 -9.65
CA SER A 109 13.33 0.22 -8.76
C SER A 109 13.42 0.83 -7.36
N GLY A 110 14.40 1.67 -7.06
CA GLY A 110 14.63 2.31 -5.76
C GLY A 110 13.59 3.37 -5.37
N HIS A 111 12.32 3.22 -5.84
CA HIS A 111 11.20 4.07 -5.45
C HIS A 111 10.86 3.91 -3.97
N ALA A 112 10.34 4.97 -3.35
CA ALA A 112 10.03 4.99 -1.93
C ALA A 112 9.15 3.81 -1.51
N GLU A 113 8.10 3.52 -2.27
CA GLU A 113 7.13 2.45 -2.02
C GLU A 113 7.78 1.07 -2.07
N LEU A 114 8.53 0.76 -3.16
CA LEU A 114 9.22 -0.53 -3.27
C LEU A 114 10.25 -0.73 -2.18
N ARG A 115 11.02 0.30 -1.87
CA ARG A 115 12.01 0.25 -0.77
C ARG A 115 11.31 -0.03 0.55
N THR A 116 10.21 0.67 0.83
CA THR A 116 9.46 0.48 2.08
C THR A 116 8.87 -0.92 2.15
N ILE A 117 8.30 -1.45 1.05
CA ILE A 117 7.78 -2.82 0.97
C ILE A 117 8.89 -3.84 1.21
N ARG A 118 10.04 -3.74 0.52
CA ARG A 118 11.18 -4.66 0.71
C ARG A 118 11.71 -4.66 2.14
N LEU A 119 11.88 -3.48 2.72
CA LEU A 119 12.34 -3.34 4.11
C LEU A 119 11.34 -3.91 5.11
N ALA A 120 10.03 -3.69 4.89
CA ALA A 120 8.96 -4.23 5.73
C ALA A 120 8.92 -5.76 5.65
N CYS A 121 8.95 -6.33 4.45
CA CYS A 121 9.00 -7.78 4.23
C CYS A 121 10.22 -8.41 4.91
N ASN A 122 11.40 -7.81 4.78
CA ASN A 122 12.62 -8.28 5.44
C ASN A 122 12.50 -8.22 6.96
N LYS A 123 11.96 -7.12 7.52
CA LYS A 123 11.76 -6.98 8.97
C LYS A 123 10.82 -8.02 9.54
N LEU A 124 9.78 -8.39 8.79
CA LEU A 124 8.81 -9.42 9.19
C LEU A 124 9.24 -10.84 8.81
N SER A 125 10.35 -11.01 8.07
CA SER A 125 10.74 -12.28 7.45
C SER A 125 9.57 -12.92 6.69
N SER A 126 8.78 -12.10 5.97
CA SER A 126 7.55 -12.49 5.25
C SER A 126 7.44 -11.70 3.95
N HIS A 127 6.98 -12.36 2.89
CA HIS A 127 6.60 -11.68 1.64
C HIS A 127 5.17 -11.11 1.67
N SER A 128 4.42 -11.34 2.76
CA SER A 128 3.03 -10.86 2.90
C SER A 128 2.95 -9.70 3.89
N LEU A 129 2.30 -8.62 3.45
CA LEU A 129 1.97 -7.43 4.22
C LEU A 129 0.45 -7.30 4.40
N ARG A 130 -0.28 -8.41 4.49
CA ARG A 130 -1.71 -8.41 4.84
C ARG A 130 -1.90 -7.80 6.23
N GLY A 131 -2.91 -6.95 6.37
CA GLY A 131 -3.14 -6.19 7.60
C GLY A 131 -2.38 -4.86 7.65
N TYR A 132 -1.71 -4.48 6.55
CA TYR A 132 -0.97 -3.22 6.47
C TYR A 132 -1.50 -2.30 5.36
N THR A 133 -1.33 -1.00 5.59
CA THR A 133 -1.65 0.08 4.66
C THR A 133 -0.37 0.80 4.25
N LEU A 134 -0.19 1.03 2.95
CA LEU A 134 0.85 1.88 2.40
C LEU A 134 0.33 3.32 2.28
N TYR A 135 1.05 4.27 2.83
CA TYR A 135 0.91 5.70 2.57
C TYR A 135 2.07 6.16 1.69
N THR A 136 1.79 6.97 0.69
CA THR A 136 2.82 7.51 -0.21
C THR A 136 2.52 8.94 -0.61
N THR A 137 3.53 9.80 -0.66
CA THR A 137 3.38 11.22 -1.01
C THR A 137 2.95 11.45 -2.46
N CYS A 138 3.12 10.45 -3.33
CA CYS A 138 2.68 10.46 -4.71
C CYS A 138 1.98 9.15 -5.05
N GLU A 139 0.99 9.19 -5.93
CA GLU A 139 0.30 8.02 -6.46
C GLU A 139 1.32 7.00 -7.00
N PRO A 140 1.23 5.71 -6.59
CA PRO A 140 2.17 4.70 -7.01
C PRO A 140 2.16 4.49 -8.53
N CYS A 141 3.33 4.50 -9.15
CA CYS A 141 3.46 4.09 -10.54
C CYS A 141 3.09 2.59 -10.71
N PRO A 142 2.87 2.09 -11.94
CA PRO A 142 2.47 0.69 -12.17
C PRO A 142 3.40 -0.34 -11.51
N MET A 143 4.72 -0.10 -11.49
CA MET A 143 5.70 -0.97 -10.84
C MET A 143 5.46 -1.05 -9.32
N CYS A 144 5.26 0.10 -8.66
CA CYS A 144 5.02 0.17 -7.21
C CYS A 144 3.65 -0.41 -6.84
N MET A 145 2.61 -0.10 -7.64
CA MET A 145 1.28 -0.64 -7.40
C MET A 145 1.24 -2.16 -7.57
N ALA A 146 1.86 -2.70 -8.63
CA ALA A 146 1.97 -4.14 -8.81
C ALA A 146 2.71 -4.82 -7.64
N CYS A 147 3.79 -4.23 -7.13
CA CYS A 147 4.49 -4.76 -5.95
C CYS A 147 3.61 -4.72 -4.70
N SER A 148 2.80 -3.66 -4.53
CA SER A 148 1.83 -3.54 -3.42
C SER A 148 0.80 -4.67 -3.43
N LEU A 149 0.30 -5.02 -4.62
CA LEU A 149 -0.62 -6.15 -4.84
C LEU A 149 0.07 -7.49 -4.52
N TRP A 150 1.28 -7.74 -5.03
CA TRP A 150 2.05 -8.96 -4.75
C TRP A 150 2.39 -9.11 -3.26
N ALA A 151 2.64 -8.02 -2.55
CA ALA A 151 2.84 -8.03 -1.11
C ALA A 151 1.54 -8.25 -0.33
N GLY A 152 0.37 -8.14 -0.97
CA GLY A 152 -0.93 -8.32 -0.36
C GLY A 152 -1.30 -7.20 0.62
N LEU A 153 -0.85 -5.96 0.35
CA LEU A 153 -1.29 -4.79 1.13
C LEU A 153 -2.81 -4.63 1.05
N ASP A 154 -3.44 -4.34 2.18
CA ASP A 154 -4.90 -4.17 2.23
C ASP A 154 -5.33 -2.87 1.55
N ARG A 155 -4.49 -1.83 1.65
CA ARG A 155 -4.83 -0.47 1.22
C ARG A 155 -3.59 0.32 0.82
N VAL A 156 -3.75 1.19 -0.18
CA VAL A 156 -2.79 2.24 -0.58
C VAL A 156 -3.47 3.58 -0.48
N VAL A 157 -2.83 4.55 0.19
CA VAL A 157 -3.28 5.94 0.32
C VAL A 157 -2.21 6.84 -0.26
N TYR A 158 -2.57 7.72 -1.20
CA TYR A 158 -1.62 8.60 -1.86
C TYR A 158 -1.99 10.08 -1.76
N GLY A 159 -0.95 10.95 -1.86
CA GLY A 159 -1.09 12.40 -1.80
C GLY A 159 -1.23 13.04 -3.19
N ALA A 160 -0.14 13.42 -3.83
CA ALA A 160 -0.16 13.96 -5.20
C ALA A 160 -0.47 12.85 -6.22
N THR A 161 -1.05 13.21 -7.37
CA THR A 161 -1.38 12.26 -8.44
C THR A 161 -0.19 11.99 -9.38
N ILE A 162 -0.25 10.90 -10.17
CA ILE A 162 0.70 10.68 -11.28
C ILE A 162 0.66 11.85 -12.26
N ALA A 163 -0.52 12.42 -12.53
CA ALA A 163 -0.66 13.58 -13.41
C ALA A 163 0.07 14.82 -12.89
N ASP A 164 0.06 15.05 -11.57
CA ASP A 164 0.85 16.10 -10.94
C ASP A 164 2.35 15.85 -11.11
N ALA A 165 2.82 14.65 -10.81
CA ALA A 165 4.22 14.26 -10.94
C ALA A 165 4.71 14.37 -12.40
N ALA A 166 3.86 14.08 -13.38
CA ALA A 166 4.16 14.18 -14.81
C ALA A 166 4.49 15.62 -15.27
N ARG A 167 4.08 16.63 -14.52
CA ARG A 167 4.43 18.04 -14.77
C ARG A 167 5.91 18.35 -14.52
N PHE A 168 6.59 17.49 -13.75
CA PHE A 168 7.97 17.71 -13.31
C PHE A 168 8.97 16.71 -13.89
N GLY A 169 8.49 15.56 -14.38
CA GLY A 169 9.36 14.54 -14.97
C GLY A 169 8.56 13.43 -15.64
N HIS A 170 9.26 12.56 -16.35
CA HIS A 170 8.61 11.44 -17.05
C HIS A 170 7.91 10.49 -16.09
N GLN A 171 6.68 10.11 -16.43
CA GLN A 171 5.86 9.14 -15.69
C GLN A 171 5.24 8.11 -16.64
N ILE A 172 5.00 6.91 -16.13
CA ILE A 172 4.10 5.95 -16.78
C ILE A 172 2.69 6.32 -16.33
N GLN A 173 1.91 6.93 -17.23
CA GLN A 173 0.62 7.55 -16.90
C GLN A 173 -0.51 6.50 -16.84
N ILE A 174 -0.34 5.48 -16.00
CA ILE A 174 -1.37 4.48 -15.68
C ILE A 174 -1.70 4.66 -14.21
N PRO A 175 -2.93 5.09 -13.86
CA PRO A 175 -3.35 5.29 -12.48
C PRO A 175 -3.23 4.00 -11.64
N ALA A 176 -2.92 4.13 -10.36
CA ALA A 176 -2.82 2.99 -9.44
C ALA A 176 -4.10 2.15 -9.38
N ALA A 177 -5.27 2.81 -9.40
CA ALA A 177 -6.57 2.15 -9.45
C ALA A 177 -6.78 1.33 -10.74
N GLU A 178 -6.20 1.75 -11.87
CA GLU A 178 -6.29 0.98 -13.12
C GLU A 178 -5.43 -0.30 -13.07
N VAL A 179 -4.28 -0.25 -12.39
CA VAL A 179 -3.45 -1.44 -12.14
C VAL A 179 -4.19 -2.43 -11.24
N GLU A 180 -4.80 -1.95 -10.14
CA GLU A 180 -5.63 -2.79 -9.25
C GLU A 180 -6.77 -3.44 -10.00
N LYS A 181 -7.54 -2.66 -10.77
CA LYS A 181 -8.71 -3.12 -11.53
C LYS A 181 -8.37 -4.25 -12.50
N ARG A 182 -7.16 -4.28 -13.07
CA ARG A 182 -6.70 -5.31 -14.00
C ARG A 182 -6.08 -6.53 -13.30
N SER A 183 -6.12 -6.57 -11.97
CA SER A 183 -5.62 -7.67 -11.15
C SER A 183 -6.78 -8.46 -10.54
N ASP A 184 -6.55 -9.73 -10.26
CA ASP A 184 -7.40 -10.56 -9.40
C ASP A 184 -7.09 -10.39 -7.91
N MET A 185 -5.97 -9.72 -7.59
CA MET A 185 -5.60 -9.32 -6.23
C MET A 185 -6.33 -8.03 -5.84
N LYS A 186 -6.76 -7.95 -4.57
CA LYS A 186 -7.54 -6.81 -4.08
C LYS A 186 -6.72 -5.93 -3.15
N CYS A 187 -6.77 -4.62 -3.42
CA CYS A 187 -6.18 -3.57 -2.61
C CYS A 187 -7.03 -2.31 -2.75
N VAL A 188 -7.46 -1.72 -1.66
CA VAL A 188 -8.18 -0.43 -1.72
C VAL A 188 -7.21 0.67 -2.11
N VAL A 189 -7.54 1.48 -3.11
CA VAL A 189 -6.71 2.61 -3.56
C VAL A 189 -7.46 3.89 -3.29
N ASP A 190 -6.96 4.69 -2.34
CA ASP A 190 -7.58 5.94 -1.89
C ASP A 190 -6.65 7.13 -2.11
N GLY A 191 -7.22 8.20 -2.64
CA GLY A 191 -6.50 9.46 -2.85
C GLY A 191 -7.22 10.35 -3.89
N PRO A 192 -6.76 11.59 -4.01
CA PRO A 192 -5.66 12.21 -3.25
C PRO A 192 -6.06 12.62 -1.82
N VAL A 193 -5.16 12.39 -0.85
CA VAL A 193 -5.27 12.81 0.54
C VAL A 193 -4.16 13.82 0.85
N GLU A 194 -4.50 14.99 1.41
CA GLU A 194 -3.56 16.09 1.64
C GLU A 194 -2.79 16.47 0.37
N HIS A 195 -3.52 16.56 -0.75
CA HIS A 195 -2.98 16.80 -2.09
C HIS A 195 -2.01 17.98 -2.13
N ASP A 196 -2.42 19.15 -1.64
CA ASP A 196 -1.63 20.38 -1.72
C ASP A 196 -0.35 20.29 -0.87
N VAL A 197 -0.41 19.62 0.27
CA VAL A 197 0.74 19.37 1.15
C VAL A 197 1.77 18.48 0.43
N CYS A 198 1.31 17.43 -0.25
CA CYS A 198 2.19 16.54 -1.01
C CYS A 198 2.70 17.20 -2.29
N LEU A 199 1.86 17.98 -3.00
CA LEU A 199 2.26 18.73 -4.19
C LEU A 199 3.32 19.77 -3.87
N ALA A 200 3.29 20.37 -2.68
CA ALA A 200 4.31 21.32 -2.23
C ALA A 200 5.73 20.72 -2.20
N LEU A 201 5.89 19.42 -2.05
CA LEU A 201 7.18 18.74 -2.16
C LEU A 201 7.77 18.88 -3.57
N PHE A 202 6.93 18.79 -4.61
CA PHE A 202 7.32 18.87 -6.00
C PHE A 202 7.62 20.32 -6.43
N THR A 203 6.89 21.27 -5.87
CA THR A 203 7.05 22.70 -6.19
C THR A 203 8.12 23.40 -5.36
N ASN A 204 8.74 22.71 -4.39
CA ASN A 204 9.84 23.24 -3.60
C ASN A 204 11.00 23.69 -4.50
N PRO A 205 11.57 24.91 -4.34
CA PRO A 205 12.63 25.43 -5.20
C PRO A 205 13.88 24.53 -5.30
N LYS A 206 14.25 23.83 -4.21
CA LYS A 206 15.37 22.88 -4.22
C LYS A 206 15.05 21.64 -5.07
N MET A 207 13.80 21.18 -5.00
CA MET A 207 13.33 20.06 -5.81
C MET A 207 13.23 20.41 -7.29
N GLN A 208 12.79 21.62 -7.62
CA GLN A 208 12.77 22.12 -9.02
C GLN A 208 14.16 22.08 -9.66
N LYS A 209 15.19 22.48 -8.94
CA LYS A 209 16.59 22.38 -9.40
C LYS A 209 17.03 20.91 -9.57
N ALA A 210 16.58 20.01 -8.72
CA ALA A 210 16.87 18.58 -8.85
C ALA A 210 16.18 17.98 -10.07
N PHE A 211 14.92 18.29 -10.34
CA PHE A 211 14.20 17.85 -11.54
C PHE A 211 14.90 18.32 -12.84
N GLN A 212 15.37 19.55 -12.88
CA GLN A 212 16.12 20.04 -14.03
C GLN A 212 17.38 19.18 -14.29
N ARG A 213 18.14 18.85 -13.23
CA ARG A 213 19.31 17.95 -13.36
C ARG A 213 18.92 16.54 -13.81
N TRP A 214 17.87 15.97 -13.24
CA TRP A 214 17.41 14.62 -13.60
C TRP A 214 16.95 14.54 -15.05
N ASN A 215 16.17 15.52 -15.49
CA ASN A 215 15.65 15.55 -16.86
C ASN A 215 16.75 15.80 -17.91
N SER A 216 17.84 16.49 -17.56
CA SER A 216 18.99 16.65 -18.45
C SER A 216 19.88 15.41 -18.59
N GLN A 217 19.74 14.42 -17.68
CA GLN A 217 20.54 13.20 -17.66
C GLN A 217 19.81 11.98 -18.26
N LYS A 218 18.53 12.11 -18.58
CA LYS A 218 17.77 11.03 -19.20
C LYS A 218 17.98 11.03 -20.71
N PRO A 219 18.09 9.83 -21.35
CA PRO A 219 18.22 9.70 -22.79
C PRO A 219 16.96 10.16 -23.51
#